data_8681eef10e3919e088c2e80b2bf3c201
#
_entry.id   8681eef10e3919e088c2e80b2bf3c201
#
_cell.length_a   1.000
_cell.length_b   1.000
_cell.length_c   1.000
_cell.angle_alpha   90.00
_cell.angle_beta   90.00
_cell.angle_gamma   90.00
#
_symmetry.space_group_name_H-M   'P 1'
#
loop_
_entity.id
_entity.type
_entity.pdbx_description
1 polymer ?
#
loop_
_entity_poly.entity_id
_entity_poly.type
_entity_poly.pdbx_seq_one_letter_code
_entity_poly.pdbx_strand_id
1 'polypeptide(L)'
;MKKFYILIFCFFAFAANSMEKKTTFDKDLFSKAQSEGKIIVISSWIEYCGSCANQMKVLQKAKKEGELLDIKFDNIEYFSFDVTNRDIANSFDVLYQTTLLIFKGETEVYRSIGETTEDLIYEALKASI
;
A
#
# COMPACT_ATOMS: atom_id res chain seq x y z
N MET A 1 -47.93 24.74 -23.94
CA MET A 1 -47.11 24.43 -22.77
C MET A 1 -45.91 23.60 -23.19
N LYS A 2 -44.75 24.20 -23.27
CA LYS A 2 -43.52 23.48 -23.57
C LYS A 2 -42.97 22.90 -22.28
N LYS A 3 -42.97 21.57 -22.15
CA LYS A 3 -42.30 20.89 -21.05
C LYS A 3 -40.80 20.90 -21.34
N PHE A 4 -40.07 21.68 -20.60
CA PHE A 4 -38.60 21.63 -20.58
C PHE A 4 -38.18 20.38 -19.79
N TYR A 5 -37.72 19.36 -20.51
CA TYR A 5 -37.03 18.25 -19.90
C TYR A 5 -35.58 18.69 -19.67
N ILE A 6 -35.28 19.03 -18.41
CA ILE A 6 -33.89 19.22 -17.97
C ILE A 6 -33.28 17.83 -17.88
N LEU A 7 -32.52 17.50 -18.89
CA LEU A 7 -31.65 16.30 -18.89
C LEU A 7 -30.50 16.61 -17.96
N ILE A 8 -30.63 16.19 -16.67
CA ILE A 8 -29.55 16.19 -15.75
C ILE A 8 -28.59 15.10 -16.17
N PHE A 9 -27.54 15.48 -16.91
CA PHE A 9 -26.39 14.66 -17.13
C PHE A 9 -25.67 14.55 -15.79
N CYS A 10 -25.95 13.49 -15.05
CA CYS A 10 -25.08 13.09 -13.96
C CYS A 10 -23.75 12.66 -14.57
N PHE A 11 -22.81 13.59 -14.65
CA PHE A 11 -21.42 13.26 -14.82
C PHE A 11 -21.01 12.46 -13.59
N PHE A 12 -21.12 11.14 -13.67
CA PHE A 12 -20.34 10.28 -12.82
C PHE A 12 -18.88 10.51 -13.22
N ALA A 13 -18.25 11.44 -12.54
CA ALA A 13 -16.81 11.49 -12.53
C ALA A 13 -16.37 10.16 -11.89
N PHE A 14 -16.06 9.18 -12.73
CA PHE A 14 -15.20 8.08 -12.33
C PHE A 14 -13.90 8.76 -11.93
N ALA A 15 -13.75 9.04 -10.66
CA ALA A 15 -12.43 9.26 -10.11
C ALA A 15 -11.68 7.95 -10.40
N ALA A 16 -10.90 7.94 -11.48
CA ALA A 16 -9.88 6.96 -11.65
C ALA A 16 -9.05 7.07 -10.38
N ASN A 17 -9.14 6.07 -9.50
CA ASN A 17 -8.20 5.91 -8.42
C ASN A 17 -6.84 5.63 -9.06
N SER A 18 -6.24 6.68 -9.63
CA SER A 18 -4.82 6.70 -9.85
C SER A 18 -4.23 6.51 -8.46
N MET A 19 -3.50 5.41 -8.25
CA MET A 19 -2.73 5.23 -7.04
C MET A 19 -1.77 6.41 -6.98
N GLU A 20 -2.19 7.45 -6.28
CA GLU A 20 -1.32 8.57 -6.00
C GLU A 20 -0.15 8.02 -5.19
N LYS A 21 1.04 8.15 -5.75
CA LYS A 21 2.27 7.94 -5.01
C LYS A 21 2.30 8.97 -3.90
N LYS A 22 1.86 8.56 -2.74
CA LYS A 22 1.68 9.41 -1.58
C LYS A 22 2.38 8.77 -0.40
N THR A 23 3.15 9.56 0.32
CA THR A 23 3.69 9.11 1.60
C THR A 23 2.55 9.00 2.60
N THR A 24 2.26 7.78 3.01
CA THR A 24 1.25 7.47 4.03
C THR A 24 1.90 7.06 5.35
N PHE A 25 3.23 6.87 5.37
CA PHE A 25 3.95 6.51 6.58
C PHE A 25 3.81 7.60 7.64
N ASP A 26 3.38 7.18 8.81
CA ASP A 26 3.27 7.99 10.01
C ASP A 26 3.94 7.22 11.17
N LYS A 27 4.90 7.83 11.83
CA LYS A 27 5.71 7.18 12.87
C LYS A 27 4.86 6.74 14.06
N ASP A 28 3.90 7.54 14.47
CA ASP A 28 3.05 7.25 15.63
C ASP A 28 2.09 6.11 15.33
N LEU A 29 1.47 6.12 14.13
CA LEU A 29 0.62 5.03 13.67
C LEU A 29 1.41 3.73 13.48
N PHE A 30 2.63 3.81 12.96
CA PHE A 30 3.52 2.66 12.84
C PHE A 30 3.86 2.06 14.21
N SER A 31 4.30 2.88 15.16
CA SER A 31 4.63 2.44 16.52
C SER A 31 3.41 1.83 17.22
N LYS A 32 2.23 2.41 17.02
CA LYS A 32 0.98 1.86 17.55
C LYS A 32 0.67 0.48 16.97
N ALA A 33 0.77 0.32 15.65
CA ALA A 33 0.56 -0.96 14.98
C ALA A 33 1.57 -2.03 15.46
N GLN A 34 2.82 -1.65 15.69
CA GLN A 34 3.83 -2.53 16.27
C GLN A 34 3.46 -2.99 17.68
N SER A 35 3.03 -2.06 18.54
CA SER A 35 2.63 -2.38 19.91
C SER A 35 1.40 -3.28 20.00
N GLU A 36 0.53 -3.21 19.00
CA GLU A 36 -0.66 -4.07 18.87
C GLU A 36 -0.35 -5.42 18.23
N GLY A 37 0.90 -5.68 17.86
CA GLY A 37 1.33 -6.93 17.22
C GLY A 37 0.80 -7.15 15.82
N LYS A 38 0.40 -6.08 15.13
CA LYS A 38 -0.15 -6.16 13.77
C LYS A 38 0.88 -6.56 12.73
N ILE A 39 0.40 -7.08 11.61
CA ILE A 39 1.19 -7.20 10.40
C ILE A 39 1.25 -5.82 9.73
N ILE A 40 2.44 -5.37 9.41
CA ILE A 40 2.68 -4.04 8.83
C ILE A 40 3.44 -4.21 7.53
N VAL A 41 2.86 -3.69 6.45
CA VAL A 41 3.47 -3.70 5.11
C VAL A 41 3.92 -2.29 4.76
N ILE A 42 5.17 -2.14 4.38
CA ILE A 42 5.75 -0.86 3.99
C ILE A 42 6.35 -0.99 2.60
N SER A 43 5.98 -0.10 1.69
CA SER A 43 6.56 -0.01 0.35
C SER A 43 7.24 1.34 0.13
N SER A 44 8.41 1.34 -0.49
CA SER A 44 9.09 2.55 -0.93
C SER A 44 8.84 2.82 -2.40
N TRP A 45 8.72 4.09 -2.76
CA TRP A 45 8.50 4.52 -4.13
C TRP A 45 9.34 5.76 -4.48
N ILE A 46 9.39 6.09 -5.75
CA ILE A 46 9.92 7.33 -6.28
C ILE A 46 9.03 7.76 -7.46
N GLU A 47 9.02 9.05 -7.81
CA GLU A 47 8.30 9.52 -9.00
C GLU A 47 8.80 8.83 -10.28
N TYR A 48 7.89 8.64 -11.24
CA TYR A 48 8.15 8.00 -12.54
C TYR A 48 8.67 6.56 -12.47
N CYS A 49 8.36 5.85 -11.42
CA CYS A 49 8.77 4.47 -11.19
C CYS A 49 7.63 3.50 -11.56
N GLY A 50 7.76 2.80 -12.68
CA GLY A 50 6.76 1.82 -13.13
C GLY A 50 6.67 0.59 -12.23
N SER A 51 7.80 0.07 -11.76
CA SER A 51 7.82 -1.06 -10.83
C SER A 51 7.17 -0.73 -9.48
N CYS A 52 7.37 0.49 -8.98
CA CYS A 52 6.68 0.95 -7.77
C CYS A 52 5.16 0.95 -7.96
N ALA A 53 4.68 1.48 -9.09
CA ALA A 53 3.26 1.50 -9.42
C ALA A 53 2.68 0.07 -9.51
N ASN A 54 3.40 -0.86 -10.11
CA ASN A 54 2.97 -2.26 -10.20
C ASN A 54 2.93 -2.92 -8.82
N GLN A 55 3.94 -2.74 -7.99
CA GLN A 55 3.96 -3.26 -6.62
C GLN A 55 2.78 -2.71 -5.81
N MET A 56 2.54 -1.42 -5.89
CA MET A 56 1.44 -0.77 -5.17
C MET A 56 0.07 -1.27 -5.64
N LYS A 57 -0.12 -1.56 -6.93
CA LYS A 57 -1.35 -2.19 -7.45
C LYS A 57 -1.61 -3.56 -6.82
N VAL A 58 -0.59 -4.39 -6.72
CA VAL A 58 -0.69 -5.71 -6.09
C VAL A 58 -1.06 -5.58 -4.62
N LEU A 59 -0.42 -4.68 -3.89
CA LEU A 59 -0.72 -4.44 -2.47
C LEU A 59 -2.13 -3.89 -2.27
N GLN A 60 -2.62 -3.00 -3.13
CA GLN A 60 -4.00 -2.53 -3.05
C GLN A 60 -5.00 -3.62 -3.33
N LYS A 61 -4.72 -4.48 -4.31
CA LYS A 61 -5.56 -5.63 -4.60
C LYS A 61 -5.63 -6.57 -3.40
N ALA A 62 -4.49 -6.89 -2.78
CA ALA A 62 -4.44 -7.71 -1.57
C ALA A 62 -5.27 -7.11 -0.43
N LYS A 63 -5.17 -5.79 -0.22
CA LYS A 63 -5.96 -5.09 0.79
C LYS A 63 -7.45 -5.20 0.51
N LYS A 64 -7.90 -4.94 -0.72
CA LYS A 64 -9.32 -5.04 -1.11
C LYS A 64 -9.85 -6.47 -1.00
N GLU A 65 -9.09 -7.46 -1.42
CA GLU A 65 -9.48 -8.86 -1.31
C GLU A 65 -9.63 -9.28 0.16
N GLY A 66 -8.72 -8.84 1.03
CA GLY A 66 -8.83 -9.05 2.47
C GLY A 66 -10.10 -8.44 3.05
N GLU A 67 -10.45 -7.22 2.67
CA GLU A 67 -11.67 -6.54 3.11
C GLU A 67 -12.95 -7.24 2.65
N LEU A 68 -12.96 -7.80 1.42
CA LEU A 68 -14.14 -8.43 0.84
C LEU A 68 -14.40 -9.87 1.33
N LEU A 69 -13.33 -10.59 1.64
CA LEU A 69 -13.40 -12.02 1.92
C LEU A 69 -13.31 -12.36 3.41
N ASP A 70 -13.27 -11.35 4.28
CA ASP A 70 -13.04 -11.49 5.73
C ASP A 70 -11.82 -12.40 6.03
N ILE A 71 -10.83 -12.32 5.15
CA ILE A 71 -9.59 -13.05 5.28
C ILE A 71 -8.70 -12.29 6.28
N LYS A 72 -7.80 -13.00 6.93
CA LYS A 72 -6.84 -12.45 7.92
C LYS A 72 -5.97 -11.30 7.41
N PHE A 73 -6.05 -10.92 6.15
CA PHE A 73 -5.43 -9.70 5.58
C PHE A 73 -6.05 -8.41 6.11
N ASP A 74 -7.21 -8.46 6.74
CA ASP A 74 -7.91 -7.31 7.35
C ASP A 74 -7.11 -6.65 8.50
N ASN A 75 -6.20 -7.40 9.13
CA ASN A 75 -5.36 -6.91 10.22
C ASN A 75 -3.99 -6.43 9.76
N ILE A 76 -3.86 -6.10 8.49
CA ILE A 76 -2.63 -5.57 7.92
C ILE A 76 -2.72 -4.05 7.79
N GLU A 77 -1.76 -3.35 8.39
CA GLU A 77 -1.55 -1.93 8.16
C GLU A 77 -0.60 -1.73 6.97
N TYR A 78 -1.00 -0.86 6.05
CA TYR A 78 -0.21 -0.55 4.85
C TYR A 78 0.31 0.87 4.92
N PHE A 79 1.62 1.03 4.75
CA PHE A 79 2.29 2.32 4.63
C PHE A 79 3.13 2.38 3.36
N SER A 80 3.33 3.58 2.87
CA SER A 80 4.26 3.85 1.78
C SER A 80 5.00 5.16 2.01
N PHE A 81 6.18 5.29 1.43
CA PHE A 81 6.96 6.51 1.52
C PHE A 81 7.82 6.72 0.28
N ASP A 82 8.11 7.99 0.00
CA ASP A 82 9.09 8.39 -1.02
C ASP A 82 10.50 8.08 -0.53
N VAL A 83 11.24 7.28 -1.29
CA VAL A 83 12.61 6.89 -0.92
C VAL A 83 13.58 8.07 -0.85
N THR A 84 13.25 9.21 -1.46
CA THR A 84 14.02 10.45 -1.34
C THR A 84 13.84 11.13 0.02
N ASN A 85 12.81 10.76 0.77
CA ASN A 85 12.72 11.13 2.18
C ASN A 85 13.72 10.28 2.99
N ARG A 86 14.94 10.78 3.11
CA ARG A 86 16.05 10.02 3.71
C ARG A 86 15.88 9.74 5.19
N ASP A 87 15.13 10.55 5.90
CA ASP A 87 14.86 10.31 7.32
C ASP A 87 14.04 9.03 7.52
N ILE A 88 12.98 8.85 6.74
CA ILE A 88 12.17 7.63 6.77
C ILE A 88 12.98 6.45 6.21
N ALA A 89 13.59 6.61 5.04
CA ALA A 89 14.35 5.55 4.39
C ALA A 89 15.49 5.02 5.28
N ASN A 90 16.24 5.91 5.94
CA ASN A 90 17.31 5.53 6.85
C ASN A 90 16.80 4.81 8.10
N SER A 91 15.61 5.16 8.59
CA SER A 91 15.01 4.49 9.75
C SER A 91 14.69 3.01 9.48
N PHE A 92 14.57 2.63 8.21
CA PHE A 92 14.31 1.26 7.75
C PHE A 92 15.50 0.63 7.00
N ASP A 93 16.64 1.29 6.92
CA ASP A 93 17.78 0.85 6.10
C ASP A 93 17.40 0.63 4.62
N VAL A 94 16.53 1.46 4.07
CA VAL A 94 16.06 1.39 2.69
C VAL A 94 16.92 2.31 1.80
N LEU A 95 17.54 1.72 0.78
CA LEU A 95 18.38 2.43 -0.18
C LEU A 95 17.69 2.68 -1.53
N TYR A 96 16.75 1.82 -1.89
CA TYR A 96 16.13 1.78 -3.22
C TYR A 96 14.62 1.85 -3.16
N GLN A 97 14.03 2.42 -4.22
CA GLN A 97 12.60 2.33 -4.48
C GLN A 97 12.18 0.88 -4.74
N THR A 98 10.87 0.62 -4.70
CA THR A 98 10.30 -0.71 -4.87
C THR A 98 10.80 -1.71 -3.81
N THR A 99 11.19 -1.21 -2.65
CA THR A 99 11.52 -2.04 -1.49
C THR A 99 10.23 -2.34 -0.74
N LEU A 100 10.01 -3.62 -0.50
CA LEU A 100 8.87 -4.12 0.27
C LEU A 100 9.35 -4.70 1.59
N LEU A 101 8.80 -4.18 2.69
CA LEU A 101 9.06 -4.65 4.04
C LEU A 101 7.78 -5.19 4.65
N ILE A 102 7.86 -6.27 5.39
CA ILE A 102 6.76 -6.77 6.22
C ILE A 102 7.27 -6.95 7.65
N PHE A 103 6.55 -6.37 8.59
CA PHE A 103 6.76 -6.52 10.02
C PHE A 103 5.63 -7.34 10.64
N LYS A 104 5.98 -8.15 11.61
CA LYS A 104 5.03 -8.75 12.56
C LYS A 104 5.30 -8.15 13.93
N GLY A 105 4.47 -7.19 14.32
CA GLY A 105 4.77 -6.35 15.47
C GLY A 105 6.09 -5.60 15.28
N GLU A 106 7.03 -5.79 16.18
CA GLU A 106 8.34 -5.12 16.14
C GLU A 106 9.39 -5.85 15.27
N THR A 107 9.08 -7.05 14.76
CA THR A 107 10.03 -7.89 14.03
C THR A 107 9.84 -7.76 12.53
N GLU A 108 10.89 -7.38 11.80
CA GLU A 108 10.93 -7.47 10.35
C GLU A 108 11.00 -8.96 9.93
N VAL A 109 10.00 -9.43 9.19
CA VAL A 109 9.90 -10.84 8.78
C VAL A 109 10.12 -11.04 7.29
N TYR A 110 10.07 -9.97 6.49
CA TYR A 110 10.29 -10.04 5.05
C TYR A 110 10.88 -8.74 4.51
N ARG A 111 11.77 -8.87 3.53
CA ARG A 111 12.35 -7.74 2.79
C ARG A 111 12.63 -8.17 1.36
N SER A 112 12.21 -7.37 0.38
CA SER A 112 12.58 -7.54 -1.02
C SER A 112 12.84 -6.19 -1.69
N ILE A 113 13.62 -6.22 -2.76
CA ILE A 113 13.88 -5.05 -3.60
C ILE A 113 13.47 -5.41 -5.03
N GLY A 114 12.56 -4.61 -5.60
CA GLY A 114 12.10 -4.78 -6.97
C GLY A 114 11.02 -5.85 -7.19
N GLU A 115 10.50 -6.48 -6.14
CA GLU A 115 9.44 -7.49 -6.28
C GLU A 115 8.11 -6.86 -6.68
N THR A 116 7.55 -7.32 -7.79
CA THR A 116 6.26 -6.86 -8.34
C THR A 116 5.32 -7.99 -8.72
N THR A 117 5.76 -9.24 -8.54
CA THR A 117 4.99 -10.43 -8.89
C THR A 117 3.89 -10.68 -7.86
N GLU A 118 2.65 -10.73 -8.31
CA GLU A 118 1.48 -10.91 -7.44
C GLU A 118 1.58 -12.17 -6.58
N ASP A 119 1.91 -13.30 -7.18
CA ASP A 119 2.01 -14.58 -6.46
C ASP A 119 3.07 -14.53 -5.34
N LEU A 120 4.25 -13.96 -5.62
CA LEU A 120 5.33 -13.87 -4.63
C LEU A 120 5.00 -12.88 -3.50
N ILE A 121 4.36 -11.77 -3.81
CA ILE A 121 3.89 -10.82 -2.80
C ILE A 121 2.81 -11.47 -1.91
N TYR A 122 1.88 -12.19 -2.51
CA TYR A 122 0.83 -12.90 -1.76
C TYR A 122 1.40 -14.01 -0.88
N GLU A 123 2.38 -14.77 -1.37
CA GLU A 123 3.10 -15.76 -0.57
C GLU A 123 3.79 -15.11 0.64
N ALA A 124 4.48 -13.97 0.44
CA ALA A 124 5.11 -13.24 1.52
C ALA A 124 4.10 -12.73 2.56
N LEU A 125 2.95 -12.20 2.12
CA LEU A 125 1.86 -11.78 3.01
C LEU A 125 1.30 -12.96 3.80
N LYS A 126 1.01 -14.08 3.15
CA LYS A 126 0.50 -15.29 3.80
C LYS A 126 1.48 -15.88 4.80
N ALA A 127 2.77 -15.89 4.47
CA ALA A 127 3.81 -16.41 5.37
C ALA A 127 3.99 -15.54 6.63
N SER A 128 3.56 -14.27 6.57
CA SER A 128 3.70 -13.31 7.68
C SER A 128 2.54 -13.34 8.68
N ILE A 129 1.42 -13.97 8.31
CA ILE A 129 0.21 -14.04 9.14
C ILE A 129 0.34 -15.14 10.25
#